data_b1af9fc9902d29d4b7d88993f770b02f
#
_entry.id   b1af9fc9902d29d4b7d88993f770b02f
#
_cell.length_a   1.000
_cell.length_b   1.000
_cell.length_c   1.000
_cell.angle_alpha   90.00
_cell.angle_beta   90.00
_cell.angle_gamma   90.00
#
_symmetry.space_group_name_H-M   'P 1'
#
loop_
_entity.id
_entity.type
_entity.pdbx_description
1 polymer ?
#
loop_
_entity_poly.entity_id
_entity_poly.type
_entity_poly.pdbx_seq_one_letter_code
_entity_poly.pdbx_strand_id
1 'polypeptide(L)'
;ILVVIMMVGYRIHVGPVILYIIPIFLTLFVITFGFSTILMHFGVFVEDLFNVVNVLLRLVFYLSGIFYNIVKRVPEPYNEVLLKVNPVALIMTDLRSVMIYETMPHRKWILLWFVIGVLLSVIGVKTIYKYENSYVKVI
;
A
#
# COMPACT_ATOMS: atom_id res chain seq x y z
N ILE A 1 -15.88 5.29 -7.88
CA ILE A 1 -17.01 5.87 -8.62
C ILE A 1 -16.83 7.39 -8.74
N LEU A 2 -16.70 8.15 -7.64
CA LEU A 2 -16.61 9.61 -7.64
C LEU A 2 -15.42 10.13 -8.48
N VAL A 3 -14.24 9.50 -8.37
CA VAL A 3 -13.07 9.85 -9.19
C VAL A 3 -13.34 9.65 -10.68
N VAL A 4 -13.98 8.55 -11.07
CA VAL A 4 -14.32 8.29 -12.47
C VAL A 4 -15.29 9.35 -13.01
N ILE A 5 -16.29 9.75 -12.21
CA ILE A 5 -17.24 10.82 -12.59
C ILE A 5 -16.48 12.14 -12.79
N MET A 6 -15.56 12.48 -11.91
CA MET A 6 -14.73 13.68 -12.05
C MET A 6 -13.83 13.62 -13.29
N MET A 7 -13.20 12.47 -13.57
CA MET A 7 -12.37 12.30 -14.78
C MET A 7 -13.17 12.53 -16.05
N VAL A 8 -14.39 12.00 -16.13
CA VAL A 8 -15.31 12.23 -17.27
C VAL A 8 -15.74 13.69 -17.35
N GLY A 9 -16.07 14.31 -16.21
CA GLY A 9 -16.49 15.72 -16.14
C GLY A 9 -15.40 16.71 -16.58
N TYR A 10 -14.15 16.43 -16.21
CA TYR A 10 -12.99 17.24 -16.60
C TYR A 10 -12.39 16.84 -17.96
N ARG A 11 -13.00 15.91 -18.69
CA ARG A 11 -12.52 15.40 -19.99
C ARG A 11 -11.04 15.00 -19.97
N ILE A 12 -10.61 14.35 -18.90
CA ILE A 12 -9.24 13.85 -18.79
C ILE A 12 -9.08 12.74 -19.84
N HIS A 13 -8.12 12.88 -20.73
CA HIS A 13 -7.80 11.85 -21.71
C HIS A 13 -7.31 10.60 -21.00
N VAL A 14 -7.92 9.47 -21.34
CA VAL A 14 -7.59 8.18 -20.74
C VAL A 14 -6.71 7.43 -21.73
N GLY A 15 -5.40 7.60 -21.60
CA GLY A 15 -4.43 6.88 -22.40
C GLY A 15 -4.27 5.41 -21.99
N PRO A 16 -3.55 4.59 -22.78
CA PRO A 16 -3.32 3.16 -22.50
C PRO A 16 -2.57 2.92 -21.18
N VAL A 17 -1.93 3.95 -20.64
CA VAL A 17 -1.23 3.91 -19.34
C VAL A 17 -2.17 3.59 -18.19
N ILE A 18 -3.47 3.84 -18.32
CA ILE A 18 -4.48 3.53 -17.29
C ILE A 18 -4.55 2.03 -16.95
N LEU A 19 -4.14 1.15 -17.87
CA LEU A 19 -4.09 -0.30 -17.61
C LEU A 19 -3.14 -0.66 -16.44
N TYR A 20 -2.16 0.22 -16.13
CA TYR A 20 -1.30 0.03 -14.96
C TYR A 20 -2.02 0.18 -13.61
N ILE A 21 -3.25 0.67 -13.60
CA ILE A 21 -4.09 0.67 -12.39
C ILE A 21 -4.26 -0.75 -11.85
N ILE A 22 -4.43 -1.75 -12.72
CA ILE A 22 -4.63 -3.15 -12.32
C ILE A 22 -3.46 -3.68 -11.49
N PRO A 23 -2.20 -3.67 -11.97
CA PRO A 23 -1.06 -4.14 -11.16
C PRO A 23 -0.81 -3.28 -9.93
N ILE A 24 -1.11 -1.98 -9.95
CA ILE A 24 -0.99 -1.11 -8.78
C ILE A 24 -1.98 -1.53 -7.68
N PHE A 25 -3.26 -1.74 -8.01
CA PHE A 25 -4.26 -2.20 -7.06
C PHE A 25 -3.99 -3.63 -6.57
N LEU A 26 -3.50 -4.51 -7.45
CA LEU A 26 -3.12 -5.86 -7.07
C LEU A 26 -1.97 -5.83 -6.06
N THR A 27 -0.98 -4.97 -6.26
CA THR A 27 0.13 -4.77 -5.32
C THR A 27 -0.39 -4.25 -3.97
N LEU A 28 -1.28 -3.27 -3.97
CA LEU A 28 -1.91 -2.76 -2.76
C LEU A 28 -2.64 -3.87 -2.00
N PHE A 29 -3.45 -4.66 -2.72
CA PHE A 29 -4.20 -5.77 -2.14
C PHE A 29 -3.28 -6.78 -1.46
N VAL A 30 -2.24 -7.24 -2.15
CA VAL A 30 -1.32 -8.27 -1.64
C VAL A 30 -0.52 -7.76 -0.44
N ILE A 31 -0.05 -6.51 -0.47
CA ILE A 31 0.64 -5.89 0.67
C ILE A 31 -0.31 -5.81 1.88
N THR A 32 -1.51 -5.28 1.68
CA THR A 32 -2.49 -5.12 2.76
C THR A 32 -2.87 -6.48 3.35
N PHE A 33 -3.11 -7.49 2.51
CA PHE A 33 -3.40 -8.84 2.95
C PHE A 33 -2.26 -9.45 3.76
N GLY A 34 -1.00 -9.31 3.27
CA GLY A 34 0.18 -9.81 3.97
C GLY A 34 0.37 -9.17 5.35
N PHE A 35 0.28 -7.84 5.44
CA PHE A 35 0.35 -7.15 6.72
C PHE A 35 -0.80 -7.54 7.65
N SER A 36 -2.03 -7.62 7.15
CA SER A 36 -3.20 -7.98 7.95
C SER A 36 -3.09 -9.37 8.55
N THR A 37 -2.62 -10.36 7.80
CA THR A 37 -2.44 -11.73 8.30
C THR A 37 -1.38 -11.81 9.39
N ILE A 38 -0.28 -11.05 9.27
CA ILE A 38 0.75 -10.97 10.31
C ILE A 38 0.19 -10.26 11.55
N LEU A 39 -0.47 -9.12 11.39
CA LEU A 39 -1.08 -8.38 12.50
C LEU A 39 -2.15 -9.20 13.23
N MET A 40 -2.92 -10.01 12.50
CA MET A 40 -3.91 -10.90 13.09
C MET A 40 -3.25 -11.93 14.02
N HIS A 41 -2.11 -12.51 13.63
CA HIS A 41 -1.36 -13.42 14.50
C HIS A 41 -0.91 -12.73 15.77
N PHE A 42 -0.25 -11.56 15.67
CA PHE A 42 0.24 -10.84 16.85
C PHE A 42 -0.88 -10.28 17.71
N GLY A 43 -2.03 -9.92 17.11
CA GLY A 43 -3.18 -9.35 17.82
C GLY A 43 -3.80 -10.28 18.86
N VAL A 44 -3.62 -11.60 18.71
CA VAL A 44 -4.08 -12.58 19.70
C VAL A 44 -3.21 -12.58 20.96
N PHE A 45 -1.91 -12.25 20.83
CA PHE A 45 -0.94 -12.35 21.92
C PHE A 45 -0.61 -11.00 22.57
N VAL A 46 -0.90 -9.89 21.89
CA VAL A 46 -0.52 -8.54 22.34
C VAL A 46 -1.77 -7.68 22.47
N GLU A 47 -2.23 -7.47 23.69
CA GLU A 47 -3.47 -6.73 23.99
C GLU A 47 -3.46 -5.28 23.46
N ASP A 48 -2.30 -4.63 23.49
CA ASP A 48 -2.18 -3.22 23.09
C ASP A 48 -1.79 -3.01 21.61
N LEU A 49 -1.73 -4.10 20.81
CA LEU A 49 -1.33 -4.04 19.40
C LEU A 49 -2.22 -3.11 18.59
N PHE A 50 -3.52 -3.06 18.89
CA PHE A 50 -4.47 -2.21 18.20
C PHE A 50 -4.11 -0.72 18.29
N ASN A 51 -3.71 -0.25 19.46
CA ASN A 51 -3.30 1.15 19.67
C ASN A 51 -2.01 1.47 18.93
N VAL A 52 -1.02 0.56 18.99
CA VAL A 52 0.25 0.71 18.26
C VAL A 52 0.01 0.78 16.75
N VAL A 53 -0.81 -0.13 16.20
CA VAL A 53 -1.14 -0.15 14.78
C VAL A 53 -1.87 1.13 14.36
N ASN A 54 -2.80 1.65 15.15
CA ASN A 54 -3.49 2.90 14.86
C ASN A 54 -2.52 4.09 14.77
N VAL A 55 -1.54 4.17 15.67
CA VAL A 55 -0.51 5.22 15.62
C VAL A 55 0.35 5.07 14.35
N LEU A 56 0.79 3.85 14.05
CA LEU A 56 1.57 3.56 12.84
C LEU A 56 0.80 3.90 11.56
N LEU A 57 -0.49 3.54 11.48
CA LEU A 57 -1.33 3.85 10.32
C LEU A 57 -1.48 5.36 10.13
N ARG A 58 -1.63 6.14 11.20
CA ARG A 58 -1.65 7.62 11.12
C ARG A 58 -0.32 8.16 10.59
N LEU A 59 0.80 7.63 11.07
CA LEU A 59 2.12 8.03 10.60
C LEU A 59 2.31 7.71 9.11
N VAL A 60 1.96 6.49 8.68
CA VAL A 60 1.99 6.09 7.27
C VAL A 60 1.09 7.00 6.43
N PHE A 61 -0.11 7.33 6.92
CA PHE A 61 -1.04 8.23 6.24
C PHE A 61 -0.43 9.61 5.97
N TYR A 62 0.20 10.23 6.99
CA TYR A 62 0.86 11.52 6.80
C TYR A 62 2.09 11.45 5.89
N LEU A 63 2.84 10.36 5.93
CA LEU A 63 4.01 10.16 5.08
C LEU A 63 3.67 9.71 3.65
N SER A 64 2.43 9.31 3.36
CA SER A 64 2.03 8.79 2.05
C SER A 64 1.74 9.85 1.00
N GLY A 65 1.80 11.14 1.35
CA GLY A 65 1.56 12.22 0.39
C GLY A 65 0.13 12.27 -0.16
N ILE A 66 -0.86 11.85 0.63
CA ILE A 66 -2.27 11.88 0.22
C ILE A 66 -2.71 13.31 -0.08
N PHE A 67 -2.34 14.27 0.77
CA PHE A 67 -2.71 15.68 0.64
C PHE A 67 -1.68 16.53 -0.11
N TYR A 68 -0.49 15.99 -0.40
CA TYR A 68 0.57 16.73 -1.09
C TYR A 68 1.29 15.83 -2.09
N ASN A 69 1.96 16.46 -3.04
CA ASN A 69 2.79 15.72 -3.99
C ASN A 69 4.20 15.59 -3.42
N ILE A 70 4.60 14.36 -3.07
CA ILE A 70 5.92 14.07 -2.48
C ILE A 70 7.04 14.56 -3.38
N VAL A 71 6.95 14.31 -4.69
CA VAL A 71 7.99 14.69 -5.66
C VAL A 71 8.20 16.19 -5.73
N LYS A 72 7.14 16.99 -5.52
CA LYS A 72 7.22 18.47 -5.59
C LYS A 72 7.53 19.14 -4.25
N ARG A 73 7.16 18.50 -3.13
CA ARG A 73 7.23 19.11 -1.79
C ARG A 73 8.42 18.67 -0.96
N VAL A 74 8.89 17.44 -1.19
CA VAL A 74 10.01 16.88 -0.42
C VAL A 74 11.28 17.06 -1.25
N PRO A 75 12.33 17.68 -0.70
CA PRO A 75 13.60 17.88 -1.42
C PRO A 75 14.31 16.55 -1.69
N GLU A 76 15.08 16.50 -2.77
CA GLU A 76 15.97 15.39 -3.07
C GLU A 76 17.11 15.33 -2.03
N PRO A 77 17.58 14.13 -1.64
CA PRO A 77 17.17 12.77 -2.09
C PRO A 77 16.01 12.15 -1.26
N TYR A 78 15.43 12.88 -0.29
CA TYR A 78 14.45 12.32 0.66
C TYR A 78 13.13 11.91 -0.01
N ASN A 79 12.73 12.59 -1.08
CA ASN A 79 11.54 12.22 -1.86
C ASN A 79 11.67 10.80 -2.45
N GLU A 80 12.83 10.47 -3.04
CA GLU A 80 13.06 9.14 -3.59
C GLU A 80 13.10 8.06 -2.50
N VAL A 81 13.76 8.34 -1.38
CA VAL A 81 13.83 7.41 -0.24
C VAL A 81 12.43 7.11 0.28
N LEU A 82 11.60 8.15 0.44
CA LEU A 82 10.23 8.02 0.93
C LEU A 82 9.37 7.16 0.00
N LEU A 83 9.49 7.37 -1.32
CA LEU A 83 8.77 6.57 -2.31
C LEU A 83 9.23 5.11 -2.37
N LYS A 84 10.53 4.87 -2.16
CA LYS A 84 11.09 3.52 -2.18
C LYS A 84 10.74 2.70 -0.94
N VAL A 85 10.74 3.34 0.23
CA VAL A 85 10.52 2.68 1.54
C VAL A 85 9.05 2.56 1.90
N ASN A 86 8.22 3.54 1.54
CA ASN A 86 6.80 3.53 1.88
C ASN A 86 5.96 3.05 0.68
N PRO A 87 5.43 1.81 0.71
CA PRO A 87 4.64 1.27 -0.40
C PRO A 87 3.36 2.06 -0.65
N VAL A 88 2.76 2.64 0.40
CA VAL A 88 1.54 3.44 0.24
C VAL A 88 1.84 4.76 -0.48
N ALA A 89 2.97 5.40 -0.14
CA ALA A 89 3.43 6.61 -0.83
C ALA A 89 3.73 6.34 -2.31
N LEU A 90 4.38 5.22 -2.63
CA LEU A 90 4.63 4.77 -3.99
C LEU A 90 3.31 4.58 -4.75
N ILE A 91 2.39 3.79 -4.20
CA ILE A 91 1.10 3.48 -4.82
C ILE A 91 0.28 4.76 -5.08
N MET A 92 0.21 5.68 -4.10
CA MET A 92 -0.50 6.95 -4.25
C MET A 92 0.12 7.84 -5.33
N THR A 93 1.45 7.88 -5.40
CA THR A 93 2.17 8.65 -6.43
C THR A 93 1.96 8.03 -7.80
N ASP A 94 2.04 6.71 -7.93
CA ASP A 94 1.87 6.00 -9.19
C ASP A 94 0.44 6.04 -9.69
N LEU A 95 -0.57 5.93 -8.81
CA LEU A 95 -1.97 6.16 -9.18
C LEU A 95 -2.17 7.57 -9.75
N ARG A 96 -1.60 8.58 -9.09
CA ARG A 96 -1.67 9.97 -9.57
C ARG A 96 -0.97 10.14 -10.92
N SER A 97 0.18 9.50 -11.11
CA SER A 97 0.94 9.53 -12.37
C SER A 97 0.15 8.92 -13.52
N VAL A 98 -0.47 7.77 -13.29
CA VAL A 98 -1.25 7.04 -14.29
C VAL A 98 -2.57 7.74 -14.60
N MET A 99 -3.29 8.23 -13.58
CA MET A 99 -4.65 8.76 -13.75
C MET A 99 -4.68 10.23 -14.18
N ILE A 100 -3.70 11.05 -13.74
CA ILE A 100 -3.74 12.50 -13.94
C ILE A 100 -2.68 12.97 -14.94
N TYR A 101 -1.46 12.40 -14.86
CA TYR A 101 -0.33 12.87 -15.65
C TYR A 101 -0.04 12.01 -16.88
N GLU A 102 -0.75 10.91 -17.08
CA GLU A 102 -0.52 9.93 -18.16
C GLU A 102 0.94 9.48 -18.27
N THR A 103 1.66 9.46 -17.14
CA THR A 103 3.07 9.10 -17.08
C THR A 103 3.24 7.66 -16.60
N MET A 104 4.34 7.02 -17.04
CA MET A 104 4.65 5.64 -16.66
C MET A 104 4.92 5.55 -15.14
N PRO A 105 4.30 4.59 -14.44
CA PRO A 105 4.54 4.34 -13.02
C PRO A 105 5.93 3.75 -12.78
N HIS A 106 6.36 3.72 -11.52
CA HIS A 106 7.63 3.14 -11.08
C HIS A 106 7.60 1.60 -11.10
N ARG A 107 7.49 1.01 -12.30
CA ARG A 107 7.27 -0.44 -12.53
C ARG A 107 8.17 -1.35 -11.71
N LYS A 108 9.49 -1.02 -11.59
CA LYS A 108 10.45 -1.83 -10.82
C LYS A 108 10.10 -1.88 -9.34
N TRP A 109 9.68 -0.76 -8.76
CA TRP A 109 9.33 -0.65 -7.35
C TRP A 109 7.96 -1.26 -7.05
N ILE A 110 6.99 -1.15 -7.96
CA ILE A 110 5.69 -1.85 -7.87
C ILE A 110 5.92 -3.36 -7.83
N LEU A 111 6.75 -3.87 -8.74
CA LEU A 111 7.06 -5.31 -8.80
C LEU A 111 7.79 -5.78 -7.53
N LEU A 112 8.74 -5.00 -7.03
CA LEU A 112 9.47 -5.31 -5.80
C LEU A 112 8.50 -5.39 -4.62
N TRP A 113 7.63 -4.39 -4.44
CA TRP A 113 6.64 -4.38 -3.37
C TRP A 113 5.57 -5.46 -3.53
N PHE A 114 5.22 -5.81 -4.77
CA PHE A 114 4.35 -6.95 -5.05
C PHE A 114 4.97 -8.27 -4.54
N VAL A 115 6.23 -8.52 -4.86
CA VAL A 115 6.96 -9.72 -4.39
C VAL A 115 7.05 -9.73 -2.86
N ILE A 116 7.40 -8.60 -2.25
CA ILE A 116 7.42 -8.47 -0.77
C ILE A 116 6.03 -8.78 -0.19
N GLY A 117 4.97 -8.23 -0.77
CA GLY A 117 3.59 -8.48 -0.33
C GLY A 117 3.21 -9.95 -0.41
N VAL A 118 3.57 -10.64 -1.50
CA VAL A 118 3.35 -12.10 -1.65
C VAL A 118 4.10 -12.87 -0.58
N LEU A 119 5.37 -12.55 -0.33
CA LEU A 119 6.18 -13.19 0.72
C LEU A 119 5.54 -12.99 2.10
N LEU A 120 5.14 -11.77 2.43
CA LEU A 120 4.46 -11.48 3.70
C LEU A 120 3.14 -12.24 3.82
N SER A 121 2.36 -12.35 2.74
CA SER A 121 1.11 -13.11 2.71
C SER A 121 1.35 -14.60 2.97
N VAL A 122 2.34 -15.19 2.32
CA VAL A 122 2.69 -16.61 2.52
C VAL A 122 3.18 -16.86 3.95
N ILE A 123 4.03 -15.98 4.48
CA ILE A 123 4.53 -16.07 5.86
C ILE A 123 3.36 -15.93 6.84
N GLY A 124 2.51 -14.92 6.67
CA GLY A 124 1.37 -14.66 7.53
C GLY A 124 0.40 -15.85 7.58
N VAL A 125 0.01 -16.36 6.41
CA VAL A 125 -0.89 -17.52 6.33
C VAL A 125 -0.26 -18.77 6.95
N LYS A 126 1.00 -19.08 6.65
CA LYS A 126 1.71 -20.22 7.28
C LYS A 126 1.79 -20.08 8.79
N THR A 127 2.01 -18.86 9.29
CA THR A 127 2.08 -18.60 10.74
C THR A 127 0.73 -18.86 11.39
N ILE A 128 -0.37 -18.39 10.80
CA ILE A 128 -1.72 -18.62 11.30
C ILE A 128 -2.00 -20.13 11.41
N TYR A 129 -1.77 -20.89 10.35
CA TYR A 129 -2.00 -22.34 10.36
C TYR A 129 -1.11 -23.06 11.41
N LYS A 130 0.14 -22.64 11.55
CA LYS A 130 1.05 -23.26 12.53
C LYS A 130 0.59 -23.06 13.98
N TYR A 131 -0.01 -21.93 14.30
CA TYR A 131 -0.40 -21.56 15.65
C TYR A 131 -1.90 -21.65 15.93
N GLU A 132 -2.69 -22.20 14.99
CA GLU A 132 -4.15 -22.35 15.07
C GLU A 132 -4.60 -22.95 16.41
N ASN A 133 -3.98 -24.04 16.84
CA ASN A 133 -4.29 -24.71 18.12
C ASN A 133 -3.90 -23.89 19.37
N SER A 134 -3.05 -22.90 19.23
CA SER A 134 -2.63 -22.04 20.34
C SER A 134 -3.62 -20.90 20.58
N TYR A 135 -4.34 -20.47 19.56
CA TYR A 135 -5.34 -19.40 19.68
C TYR A 135 -6.52 -19.82 20.56
N VAL A 136 -6.92 -21.09 20.48
CA VAL A 136 -8.02 -21.66 21.31
C VAL A 136 -7.69 -21.67 22.79
N LYS A 137 -6.40 -21.63 23.15
CA LYS A 137 -5.97 -21.64 24.57
C LYS A 137 -5.85 -20.24 25.20
N VAL A 138 -5.88 -19.20 24.37
CA VAL A 138 -5.69 -17.81 24.80
C VAL A 138 -7.05 -17.07 24.90
N ILE A 139 -8.06 -17.57 24.20
CA ILE A 139 -9.46 -17.11 24.31
C ILE A 139 -10.16 -17.90 25.42
#